data_ab879da9f1af7732e5b13d9211461a89
#
_entry.id   ab879da9f1af7732e5b13d9211461a89
#
_cell.length_a   1.000
_cell.length_b   1.000
_cell.length_c   1.000
_cell.angle_alpha   90.00
_cell.angle_beta   90.00
_cell.angle_gamma   90.00
#
_symmetry.space_group_name_H-M   'P 1'
#
loop_
_entity.id
_entity.type
_entity.pdbx_description
1 polymer ?
#
loop_
_entity_poly.entity_id
_entity_poly.type
_entity_poly.pdbx_seq_one_letter_code
_entity_poly.pdbx_strand_id
1 'polypeptide(L)' 'MTASLTLEDLRRWEDHGATWRAVEVDDRYVVVQLCTCFGEPVELGRSDVPEVVDYVRTRRTSEAPPG' A
#
# COMPACT_ATOMS: atom_id res chain seq x y z
N MET A 1 0.82 13.78 -13.29
CA MET A 1 1.62 12.59 -13.58
C MET A 1 1.83 11.78 -12.32
N THR A 2 1.31 10.58 -12.31
CA THR A 2 1.34 9.75 -11.12
C THR A 2 2.62 8.91 -11.13
N ALA A 3 3.51 9.16 -10.18
CA ALA A 3 4.70 8.32 -10.04
C ALA A 3 4.28 6.98 -9.45
N SER A 4 4.97 5.92 -9.86
CA SER A 4 4.74 4.61 -9.28
C SER A 4 5.11 4.63 -7.80
N LEU A 5 4.27 4.02 -7.00
CA LEU A 5 4.53 3.89 -5.58
C LEU A 5 5.74 2.97 -5.37
N THR A 6 6.66 3.36 -4.51
CA THR A 6 7.83 2.55 -4.20
C THR A 6 7.65 1.89 -2.84
N LEU A 7 8.46 0.86 -2.57
CA LEU A 7 8.43 0.20 -1.27
C LEU A 7 8.81 1.18 -0.16
N GLU A 8 9.75 2.08 -0.44
CA GLU A 8 10.16 3.10 0.50
C GLU A 8 9.00 4.04 0.84
N ASP A 9 8.18 4.39 -0.17
CA ASP A 9 7.00 5.22 0.04
C ASP A 9 6.01 4.55 0.99
N LEU A 10 5.77 3.26 0.80
CA LEU A 10 4.87 2.50 1.67
C LEU A 10 5.39 2.44 3.09
N ARG A 11 6.68 2.17 3.24
CA ARG A 11 7.28 2.07 4.57
C ARG A 11 7.27 3.42 5.28
N ARG A 12 7.50 4.49 4.55
CA ARG A 12 7.43 5.84 5.11
C ARG A 12 6.01 6.16 5.56
N TRP A 13 5.03 5.73 4.78
CA TRP A 13 3.62 5.90 5.12
C TRP A 13 3.30 5.18 6.44
N GLU A 14 3.77 3.95 6.57
CA GLU A 14 3.59 3.17 7.78
C GLU A 14 4.31 3.80 8.99
N ASP A 15 5.50 4.35 8.76
CA ASP A 15 6.30 4.99 9.82
C ASP A 15 5.60 6.21 10.40
N HIS A 16 4.75 6.85 9.62
CA HIS A 16 3.97 7.99 10.10
C HIS A 16 2.71 7.56 10.85
N GLY A 17 2.52 6.28 11.04
CA GLY A 17 1.35 5.76 11.73
C GLY A 17 0.10 5.65 10.88
N ALA A 18 0.22 5.97 9.61
CA ALA A 18 -0.89 5.85 8.67
C ALA A 18 -1.02 4.42 8.17
N THR A 19 -2.15 4.10 7.56
CA THR A 19 -2.44 2.75 7.10
C THR A 19 -2.64 2.71 5.58
N TRP A 20 -2.63 1.52 5.03
CA TRP A 20 -2.96 1.30 3.63
C TRP A 20 -3.63 -0.06 3.49
N ARG A 21 -4.38 -0.23 2.41
CA ARG A 21 -4.98 -1.53 2.11
C ARG A 21 -4.96 -1.78 0.61
N ALA A 22 -4.81 -3.03 0.23
CA ALA A 22 -4.78 -3.42 -1.17
C ALA A 22 -6.21 -3.36 -1.73
N VAL A 23 -6.38 -2.59 -2.79
CA VAL A 23 -7.65 -2.47 -3.51
C VAL A 23 -7.68 -3.47 -4.63
N GLU A 24 -6.55 -3.61 -5.33
CA GLU A 24 -6.42 -4.54 -6.43
C GLU A 24 -5.04 -5.14 -6.41
N VAL A 25 -4.95 -6.44 -6.55
CA VAL A 25 -3.68 -7.17 -6.57
C VAL A 25 -3.64 -8.03 -7.81
N ASP A 26 -2.65 -7.77 -8.66
CA ASP A 26 -2.41 -8.53 -9.87
C ASP A 26 -0.96 -9.02 -9.83
N ASP A 27 -0.61 -9.97 -10.68
CA ASP A 27 0.77 -10.48 -10.74
C ASP A 27 1.75 -9.42 -11.21
N ARG A 28 1.27 -8.42 -11.93
CA ARG A 28 2.11 -7.39 -12.55
C ARG A 28 2.07 -6.07 -11.82
N TYR A 29 1.00 -5.77 -11.12
CA TYR A 29 0.84 -4.48 -10.44
C TYR A 29 -0.08 -4.62 -9.25
N VAL A 30 -0.09 -3.58 -8.42
CA VAL A 30 -1.02 -3.48 -7.30
C VAL A 30 -1.56 -2.07 -7.24
N VAL A 31 -2.78 -1.95 -6.71
CA VAL A 31 -3.39 -0.67 -6.41
C VAL A 31 -3.66 -0.66 -4.91
N VAL A 32 -3.18 0.37 -4.26
CA VAL A 32 -3.23 0.48 -2.81
C VAL A 32 -3.98 1.76 -2.43
N GLN A 33 -4.92 1.64 -1.52
CA GLN A 33 -5.59 2.80 -0.94
C GLN A 33 -4.78 3.25 0.27
N LEU A 34 -4.23 4.44 0.18
CA LEU A 34 -3.50 5.05 1.28
C LEU A 34 -4.51 5.73 2.20
N CYS A 35 -4.41 5.46 3.48
CA CYS A 35 -5.36 5.94 4.48
C CYS A 35 -4.64 6.68 5.60
N THR A 36 -5.38 7.51 6.32
CA THR A 36 -4.87 8.14 7.53
C THR A 36 -4.75 7.09 8.63
N CYS A 37 -4.17 7.47 9.77
CA CYS A 37 -4.10 6.57 10.92
C CYS A 37 -5.48 6.19 11.46
N PHE A 38 -6.51 6.93 11.07
CA PHE A 38 -7.90 6.63 11.44
C PHE A 38 -8.61 5.79 10.39
N GLY A 39 -7.89 5.43 9.32
CA GLY A 39 -8.48 4.61 8.26
C GLY A 39 -9.24 5.39 7.20
N GLU A 40 -9.17 6.71 7.20
CA GLU A 40 -9.84 7.52 6.19
C GLU A 40 -9.04 7.49 4.88
N PRO A 41 -9.70 7.22 3.74
CA PRO A 41 -8.99 7.18 2.46
C PRO A 41 -8.48 8.58 2.08
N VAL A 42 -7.22 8.62 1.67
CA VAL A 42 -6.56 9.87 1.27
C VAL A 42 -6.23 9.85 -0.22
N GLU A 43 -5.62 8.77 -0.68
CA GLU A 43 -5.10 8.72 -2.03
C GLU A 43 -4.96 7.27 -2.50
N LEU A 44 -5.11 7.06 -3.81
CA LEU A 44 -4.84 5.76 -4.41
C LEU A 44 -3.44 5.77 -5.00
N GLY A 45 -2.66 4.76 -4.67
CA GLY A 45 -1.34 4.56 -5.23
C GLY A 45 -1.33 3.30 -6.07
N ARG A 46 -0.59 3.33 -7.16
CA ARG A 46 -0.41 2.18 -8.02
C ARG A 46 1.08 1.91 -8.19
N SER A 47 1.45 0.64 -8.23
CA SER A 47 2.85 0.29 -8.45
C SER A 47 2.96 -0.99 -9.26
N ASP A 48 3.92 -1.00 -10.17
CA ASP A 48 4.29 -2.20 -10.91
C ASP A 48 5.71 -2.65 -10.55
N VAL A 49 6.28 -2.05 -9.51
CA VAL A 49 7.60 -2.44 -9.02
C VAL A 49 7.49 -3.82 -8.37
N PRO A 50 8.28 -4.81 -8.82
CA PRO A 50 8.16 -6.19 -8.32
C PRO A 50 8.22 -6.33 -6.81
N GLU A 51 9.09 -5.61 -6.14
CA GLU A 51 9.19 -5.71 -4.69
C GLU A 51 7.98 -5.10 -3.98
N VAL A 52 7.34 -4.09 -4.57
CA VAL A 52 6.11 -3.52 -4.03
C VAL A 52 4.95 -4.49 -4.23
N VAL A 53 4.88 -5.08 -5.42
CA VAL A 53 3.84 -6.06 -5.74
C VAL A 53 3.92 -7.22 -4.74
N ASP A 54 5.11 -7.74 -4.52
CA ASP A 54 5.32 -8.84 -3.59
C ASP A 54 4.97 -8.46 -2.15
N TYR A 55 5.38 -7.29 -1.73
CA TYR A 55 5.12 -6.78 -0.39
C TYR A 55 3.61 -6.65 -0.14
N VAL A 56 2.89 -6.05 -1.09
CA VAL A 56 1.45 -5.84 -0.98
C VAL A 56 0.69 -7.16 -1.04
N ARG A 57 1.10 -8.07 -1.92
CA ARG A 57 0.46 -9.38 -2.05
C ARG A 57 0.56 -10.17 -0.75
N THR A 58 1.69 -10.07 -0.09
CA THR A 58 1.94 -10.81 1.15
C THR A 58 1.15 -10.21 2.31
N ARG A 59 1.08 -8.90 2.38
CA ARG A 59 0.45 -8.22 3.52
C ARG A 59 -0.99 -7.81 3.30
N ARG A 60 -1.30 -7.33 2.09
CA ARG A 60 -2.61 -6.82 1.68
C ARG A 60 -3.13 -5.62 2.45
N THR A 61 -2.62 -5.37 3.62
CA THR A 61 -2.95 -4.20 4.43
C THR A 61 -1.83 -3.98 5.44
N SER A 62 -1.67 -2.73 5.87
CA SER A 62 -0.71 -2.41 6.92
C SER A 62 -1.31 -2.62 8.31
N GLU A 63 -2.61 -2.84 8.40
CA GLU A 63 -3.26 -3.13 9.67
C GLU A 63 -2.90 -4.55 10.11
N ALA A 64 -2.63 -4.71 11.40
CA ALA A 64 -2.33 -6.03 11.93
C ALA A 64 -3.53 -6.96 11.73
N PRO A 65 -3.32 -8.18 11.26
CA PRO A 65 -4.44 -9.11 11.09
C PRO A 65 -5.04 -9.46 12.44
N PRO A 66 -6.36 -9.64 12.49
CA PRO A 66 -6.99 -10.10 13.71
C PRO A 66 -6.45 -11.49 14.04
N GLY A 67 -5.99 -11.65 15.18
CA GLY A 67 -5.25 -12.72 15.75
C GLY A 67 -5.41 -14.13 15.34
#